data_8d83f3c14606327e714777d4c0fb2ec8
#
_entry.id   8d83f3c14606327e714777d4c0fb2ec8
#
_cell.length_a   1.000
_cell.length_b   1.000
_cell.length_c   1.000
_cell.angle_alpha   90.00
_cell.angle_beta   90.00
_cell.angle_gamma   90.00
#
_symmetry.space_group_name_H-M   'P 1'
#
loop_
_entity.id
_entity.type
_entity.pdbx_description
1 polymer ?
#
loop_
_entity_poly.entity_id
_entity_poly.type
_entity_poly.pdbx_seq_one_letter_code
_entity_poly.pdbx_strand_id
1 'polypeptide(L)'
;MVLQLRELFQIEGMRFPIEYQIIPEELSGVHGYTFDGPVTVKGMFRNRAGIVTLQYTVSCVLHVVCDRCLQELTREYSYDFSHTVVPSLQSEGDVYDTYLVAEHDSIDMNQTAISDLLLMLPTKMLCREDCKGLCDICGCNLNERTCNCRK
;
A
#
# COMPACT_ATOMS: atom_id res chain seq x y z
N MET A 1 -8.40 10.22 -7.02
CA MET A 1 -9.74 10.48 -6.45
C MET A 1 -9.62 11.52 -5.34
N VAL A 2 -10.11 12.72 -5.58
CA VAL A 2 -10.05 13.82 -4.61
C VAL A 2 -11.38 13.90 -3.86
N LEU A 3 -11.33 13.90 -2.54
CA LEU A 3 -12.47 13.97 -1.63
C LEU A 3 -12.52 15.33 -0.94
N GLN A 4 -13.72 15.93 -0.86
CA GLN A 4 -13.98 17.16 -0.09
C GLN A 4 -14.49 16.76 1.30
N LEU A 5 -13.81 17.23 2.34
CA LEU A 5 -14.06 16.84 3.73
C LEU A 5 -14.62 17.95 4.60
N ARG A 6 -14.98 19.10 4.02
CA ARG A 6 -15.48 20.29 4.76
C ARG A 6 -16.62 19.94 5.72
N GLU A 7 -17.64 19.23 5.23
CA GLU A 7 -18.79 18.85 6.04
C GLU A 7 -18.40 17.88 7.16
N LEU A 8 -17.45 16.98 6.86
CA LEU A 8 -16.95 16.02 7.82
C LEU A 8 -16.25 16.71 9.00
N PHE A 9 -15.52 17.80 8.79
CA PHE A 9 -14.91 18.58 9.87
C PHE A 9 -15.92 19.36 10.70
N GLN A 10 -17.07 19.74 10.12
CA GLN A 10 -18.08 20.59 10.76
C GLN A 10 -19.11 19.79 11.54
N ILE A 11 -19.42 18.56 11.12
CA ILE A 11 -20.53 17.77 11.67
C ILE A 11 -19.98 16.66 12.56
N GLU A 12 -20.14 16.82 13.88
CA GLU A 12 -19.78 15.78 14.84
C GLU A 12 -20.65 14.53 14.65
N GLY A 13 -20.03 13.35 14.77
CA GLY A 13 -20.67 12.06 14.56
C GLY A 13 -20.82 11.66 13.08
N MET A 14 -20.47 12.54 12.15
CA MET A 14 -20.53 12.22 10.72
C MET A 14 -19.62 11.05 10.38
N ARG A 15 -20.09 10.20 9.46
CA ARG A 15 -19.37 9.06 8.89
C ARG A 15 -19.43 9.16 7.38
N PHE A 16 -18.29 8.97 6.74
CA PHE A 16 -18.18 9.00 5.29
C PHE A 16 -17.46 7.73 4.82
N PRO A 17 -18.22 6.70 4.34
CA PRO A 17 -17.63 5.46 3.83
C PRO A 17 -17.00 5.70 2.46
N ILE A 18 -15.91 5.01 2.20
CA ILE A 18 -15.24 4.97 0.90
C ILE A 18 -15.03 3.51 0.46
N GLU A 19 -15.33 3.24 -0.80
CA GLU A 19 -15.05 1.97 -1.44
C GLU A 19 -14.87 2.21 -2.94
N TYR A 20 -13.65 1.98 -3.45
CA TYR A 20 -13.33 2.19 -4.85
C TYR A 20 -12.10 1.39 -5.27
N GLN A 21 -11.81 1.40 -6.56
CA GLN A 21 -10.65 0.75 -7.14
C GLN A 21 -9.80 1.76 -7.90
N ILE A 22 -8.48 1.64 -7.72
CA ILE A 22 -7.48 2.36 -8.52
C ILE A 22 -7.09 1.42 -9.65
N ILE A 23 -7.34 1.83 -10.89
CA ILE A 23 -7.08 0.99 -12.06
C ILE A 23 -5.58 0.98 -12.42
N PRO A 24 -5.08 -0.07 -13.09
CA PRO A 24 -3.65 -0.20 -13.41
C PRO A 24 -3.05 0.97 -14.17
N GLU A 25 -3.82 1.65 -15.01
CA GLU A 25 -3.42 2.83 -15.76
C GLU A 25 -3.01 4.00 -14.83
N GLU A 26 -3.68 4.15 -13.70
CA GLU A 26 -3.38 5.16 -12.68
C GLU A 26 -2.14 4.78 -11.83
N LEU A 27 -1.72 3.51 -11.90
CA LEU A 27 -0.54 2.97 -11.22
C LEU A 27 0.73 3.02 -12.08
N SER A 28 0.64 3.51 -13.31
CA SER A 28 1.76 3.55 -14.27
C SER A 28 2.99 4.33 -13.79
N GLY A 29 2.80 5.26 -12.84
CA GLY A 29 3.89 5.99 -12.18
C GLY A 29 4.57 5.25 -11.01
N VAL A 30 4.06 4.08 -10.62
CA VAL A 30 4.61 3.29 -9.52
C VAL A 30 5.70 2.37 -10.06
N HIS A 31 6.95 2.65 -9.68
CA HIS A 31 8.09 1.86 -10.10
C HIS A 31 8.44 0.76 -9.09
N GLY A 32 8.95 -0.35 -9.57
CA GLY A 32 9.45 -1.47 -8.75
C GLY A 32 8.41 -2.55 -8.42
N TYR A 33 7.15 -2.35 -8.77
CA TYR A 33 6.08 -3.33 -8.57
C TYR A 33 5.23 -3.47 -9.84
N THR A 34 4.80 -4.70 -10.13
CA THR A 34 3.88 -5.00 -11.22
C THR A 34 2.55 -5.44 -10.64
N PHE A 35 1.51 -4.61 -10.77
CA PHE A 35 0.17 -4.91 -10.29
C PHE A 35 -0.55 -5.83 -11.28
N ASP A 36 -1.13 -6.90 -10.73
CA ASP A 36 -1.96 -7.85 -11.47
C ASP A 36 -3.44 -7.55 -11.16
N GLY A 37 -3.92 -6.42 -11.70
CA GLY A 37 -5.26 -5.91 -11.50
C GLY A 37 -5.34 -4.62 -10.68
N PRO A 38 -6.55 -4.19 -10.32
CA PRO A 38 -6.77 -2.93 -9.60
C PRO A 38 -6.35 -3.03 -8.14
N VAL A 39 -6.00 -1.89 -7.55
CA VAL A 39 -5.84 -1.73 -6.10
C VAL A 39 -7.20 -1.36 -5.51
N THR A 40 -7.71 -2.16 -4.58
CA THR A 40 -8.98 -1.92 -3.91
C THR A 40 -8.75 -1.13 -2.62
N VAL A 41 -9.49 -0.05 -2.46
CA VAL A 41 -9.47 0.80 -1.26
C VAL A 41 -10.85 0.79 -0.64
N LYS A 42 -10.94 0.41 0.65
CA LYS A 42 -12.19 0.36 1.39
C LYS A 42 -12.00 0.87 2.81
N GLY A 43 -12.82 1.81 3.23
CA GLY A 43 -12.67 2.37 4.57
C GLY A 43 -13.75 3.35 4.94
N MET A 44 -13.44 4.15 5.97
CA MET A 44 -14.37 5.11 6.52
C MET A 44 -13.65 6.28 7.18
N PHE A 45 -14.10 7.47 6.85
CA PHE A 45 -13.84 8.66 7.65
C PHE A 45 -14.88 8.77 8.77
N ARG A 46 -14.45 9.23 9.94
CA ARG A 46 -15.33 9.49 11.08
C ARG A 46 -14.91 10.77 11.79
N ASN A 47 -15.87 11.62 12.08
CA ASN A 47 -15.69 12.71 13.03
C ASN A 47 -16.24 12.27 14.40
N ARG A 48 -15.37 12.22 15.40
CA ARG A 48 -15.76 11.94 16.79
C ARG A 48 -15.19 13.04 17.69
N ALA A 49 -16.07 13.78 18.32
CA ALA A 49 -15.69 14.90 19.22
C ALA A 49 -14.74 15.91 18.56
N GLY A 50 -14.96 16.24 17.27
CA GLY A 50 -14.11 17.17 16.51
C GLY A 50 -12.82 16.56 15.95
N ILE A 51 -12.52 15.30 16.28
CA ILE A 51 -11.36 14.59 15.74
C ILE A 51 -11.81 13.76 14.53
N VAL A 52 -11.26 14.05 13.37
CA VAL A 52 -11.51 13.30 12.15
C VAL A 52 -10.45 12.20 12.02
N THR A 53 -10.90 10.96 11.85
CA THR A 53 -10.05 9.81 11.62
C THR A 53 -10.44 9.12 10.31
N LEU A 54 -9.45 8.62 9.59
CA LEU A 54 -9.59 7.75 8.43
C LEU A 54 -9.07 6.36 8.82
N GLN A 55 -9.92 5.35 8.71
CA GLN A 55 -9.53 3.95 8.82
C GLN A 55 -9.88 3.26 7.53
N TYR A 56 -8.91 2.59 6.90
CA TYR A 56 -9.13 1.95 5.61
C TYR A 56 -8.18 0.79 5.37
N THR A 57 -8.59 -0.11 4.50
CA THR A 57 -7.82 -1.25 4.02
C THR A 57 -7.46 -1.02 2.56
N VAL A 58 -6.22 -1.30 2.20
CA VAL A 58 -5.76 -1.32 0.80
C VAL A 58 -5.37 -2.75 0.45
N SER A 59 -5.95 -3.28 -0.62
CA SER A 59 -5.68 -4.63 -1.10
C SER A 59 -5.24 -4.59 -2.56
N CYS A 60 -4.21 -5.38 -2.88
CA CYS A 60 -3.71 -5.50 -4.25
C CYS A 60 -3.18 -6.90 -4.53
N VAL A 61 -3.05 -7.21 -5.81
CA VAL A 61 -2.39 -8.42 -6.31
C VAL A 61 -1.17 -7.98 -7.10
N LEU A 62 -0.01 -8.56 -6.77
CA LEU A 62 1.24 -8.28 -7.47
C LEU A 62 1.70 -9.52 -8.23
N HIS A 63 2.15 -9.31 -9.46
CA HIS A 63 3.01 -10.24 -10.17
C HIS A 63 4.44 -10.00 -9.71
N VAL A 64 5.05 -11.00 -9.10
CA VAL A 64 6.38 -10.90 -8.49
C VAL A 64 7.31 -11.99 -9.01
N VAL A 65 8.60 -11.67 -9.08
CA VAL A 65 9.66 -12.62 -9.40
C VAL A 65 10.48 -12.86 -8.13
N CYS A 66 10.72 -14.11 -7.80
CA CYS A 66 11.54 -14.45 -6.64
C CYS A 66 12.98 -13.98 -6.83
N ASP A 67 13.49 -13.18 -5.91
CA ASP A 67 14.85 -12.62 -5.96
C ASP A 67 15.96 -13.68 -5.88
N ARG A 68 15.63 -14.92 -5.47
CA ARG A 68 16.60 -16.00 -5.34
C ARG A 68 16.55 -17.03 -6.46
N CYS A 69 15.37 -17.49 -6.85
CA CYS A 69 15.22 -18.57 -7.83
C CYS A 69 14.59 -18.12 -9.14
N LEU A 70 14.24 -16.84 -9.28
CA LEU A 70 13.64 -16.20 -10.46
C LEU A 70 12.28 -16.81 -10.86
N GLN A 71 11.65 -17.56 -9.98
CA GLN A 71 10.30 -18.07 -10.22
C GLN A 71 9.29 -16.93 -10.18
N GLU A 72 8.46 -16.86 -11.21
CA GLU A 72 7.33 -15.93 -11.26
C GLU A 72 6.17 -16.46 -10.41
N LEU A 73 5.52 -15.58 -9.69
CA LEU A 73 4.34 -15.90 -8.88
C LEU A 73 3.46 -14.67 -8.69
N THR A 74 2.22 -14.92 -8.33
CA THR A 74 1.25 -13.88 -7.99
C THR A 74 1.02 -13.90 -6.49
N ARG A 75 1.01 -12.72 -5.86
CA ARG A 75 0.76 -12.57 -4.42
C ARG A 75 -0.27 -11.50 -4.13
N GLU A 76 -1.15 -11.82 -3.20
CA GLU A 76 -2.12 -10.89 -2.64
C GLU A 76 -1.53 -10.20 -1.41
N TYR A 77 -1.72 -8.89 -1.32
CA TYR A 77 -1.37 -8.07 -0.17
C TYR A 77 -2.59 -7.29 0.28
N SER A 78 -2.77 -7.19 1.59
CA SER A 78 -3.85 -6.42 2.20
C SER A 78 -3.32 -5.81 3.50
N TYR A 79 -3.44 -4.50 3.63
CA TYR A 79 -2.95 -3.74 4.77
C TYR A 79 -4.01 -2.77 5.27
N ASP A 80 -4.08 -2.65 6.59
CA ASP A 80 -4.97 -1.72 7.28
C ASP A 80 -4.19 -0.47 7.71
N PHE A 81 -4.79 0.68 7.47
CA PHE A 81 -4.22 1.98 7.79
C PHE A 81 -5.18 2.80 8.66
N SER A 82 -4.60 3.64 9.50
CA SER A 82 -5.34 4.56 10.35
C SER A 82 -4.62 5.90 10.44
N HIS A 83 -5.29 6.97 10.03
CA HIS A 83 -4.76 8.33 10.10
C HIS A 83 -5.69 9.25 10.87
N THR A 84 -5.10 10.17 11.62
CA THR A 84 -5.83 11.35 12.08
C THR A 84 -5.75 12.41 11.00
N VAL A 85 -6.89 12.95 10.61
CA VAL A 85 -7.02 13.92 9.51
C VAL A 85 -7.21 15.31 10.06
N VAL A 86 -6.39 16.25 9.62
CA VAL A 86 -6.45 17.66 10.05
C VAL A 86 -6.58 18.60 8.86
N PRO A 87 -7.33 19.73 8.98
CA PRO A 87 -7.48 20.68 7.87
C PRO A 87 -6.21 21.49 7.62
N SER A 88 -5.36 21.65 8.64
CA SER A 88 -4.06 22.32 8.53
C SER A 88 -3.19 21.97 9.73
N LEU A 89 -1.89 22.12 9.60
CA LEU A 89 -0.96 22.02 10.73
C LEU A 89 -0.95 23.37 11.45
N GLN A 90 -1.06 23.35 12.80
CA GLN A 90 -1.16 24.56 13.62
C GLN A 90 0.20 25.09 14.09
N SER A 91 1.27 24.28 13.97
CA SER A 91 2.63 24.68 14.35
C SER A 91 3.69 24.04 13.47
N GLU A 92 4.84 24.73 13.30
CA GLU A 92 6.02 24.21 12.59
C GLU A 92 6.65 22.98 13.29
N GLY A 93 6.21 22.65 14.51
CA GLY A 93 6.65 21.49 15.28
C GLY A 93 5.74 20.28 15.16
N ASP A 94 4.59 20.40 14.49
CA ASP A 94 3.70 19.27 14.23
C ASP A 94 4.37 18.36 13.19
N VAL A 95 4.58 17.10 13.57
CA VAL A 95 5.27 16.13 12.71
C VAL A 95 4.33 15.73 11.59
N TYR A 96 4.68 16.09 10.36
CA TYR A 96 3.93 15.72 9.14
C TYR A 96 3.64 14.21 9.04
N ASP A 97 4.49 13.39 9.64
CA ASP A 97 4.35 11.93 9.64
C ASP A 97 3.22 11.42 10.57
N THR A 98 2.65 12.30 11.41
CA THR A 98 1.61 11.90 12.38
C THR A 98 0.19 12.17 11.89
N TYR A 99 0.02 13.16 11.02
CA TYR A 99 -1.28 13.63 10.57
C TYR A 99 -1.40 13.59 9.06
N LEU A 100 -2.56 13.20 8.57
CA LEU A 100 -2.95 13.38 7.17
C LEU A 100 -3.58 14.77 7.01
N VAL A 101 -2.91 15.65 6.29
CA VAL A 101 -3.37 17.02 6.10
C VAL A 101 -4.33 17.12 4.93
N ALA A 102 -5.54 17.63 5.18
CA ALA A 102 -6.53 17.91 4.15
C ALA A 102 -6.35 19.34 3.63
N GLU A 103 -5.47 19.53 2.65
CA GLU A 103 -5.24 20.85 2.07
C GLU A 103 -6.52 21.41 1.43
N HIS A 104 -6.92 22.62 1.86
CA HIS A 104 -8.20 23.24 1.43
C HIS A 104 -9.41 22.31 1.63
N ASP A 105 -9.46 21.62 2.77
CA ASP A 105 -10.48 20.63 3.12
C ASP A 105 -10.57 19.44 2.14
N SER A 106 -9.51 19.14 1.39
CA SER A 106 -9.49 18.07 0.39
C SER A 106 -8.33 17.11 0.58
N ILE A 107 -8.55 15.85 0.21
CA ILE A 107 -7.52 14.78 0.22
C ILE A 107 -7.55 14.06 -1.13
N ASP A 108 -6.36 13.83 -1.71
CA ASP A 108 -6.22 12.87 -2.80
C ASP A 108 -6.02 11.46 -2.24
N MET A 109 -7.11 10.68 -2.23
CA MET A 109 -7.12 9.33 -1.70
C MET A 109 -6.29 8.35 -2.53
N ASN A 110 -6.15 8.55 -3.86
CA ASN A 110 -5.30 7.68 -4.66
C ASN A 110 -3.84 7.85 -4.25
N GLN A 111 -3.39 9.09 -4.13
CA GLN A 111 -2.03 9.38 -3.68
C GLN A 111 -1.77 8.84 -2.27
N THR A 112 -2.70 9.05 -1.34
CA THR A 112 -2.58 8.57 0.05
C THR A 112 -2.50 7.04 0.09
N ALA A 113 -3.44 6.34 -0.56
CA ALA A 113 -3.50 4.88 -0.54
C ALA A 113 -2.28 4.23 -1.22
N ILE A 114 -1.80 4.80 -2.32
CA ILE A 114 -0.60 4.30 -3.00
C ILE A 114 0.64 4.52 -2.14
N SER A 115 0.81 5.70 -1.53
CA SER A 115 1.94 6.00 -0.66
C SER A 115 2.00 5.04 0.54
N ASP A 116 0.89 4.85 1.22
CA ASP A 116 0.80 3.95 2.36
C ASP A 116 1.06 2.49 1.97
N LEU A 117 0.48 2.04 0.84
CA LEU A 117 0.71 0.70 0.31
C LEU A 117 2.20 0.46 0.03
N LEU A 118 2.87 1.39 -0.65
CA LEU A 118 4.29 1.26 -1.02
C LEU A 118 5.21 1.18 0.19
N LEU A 119 4.87 1.86 1.29
CA LEU A 119 5.62 1.78 2.55
C LEU A 119 5.52 0.40 3.22
N MET A 120 4.43 -0.33 2.98
CA MET A 120 4.18 -1.64 3.58
C MET A 120 4.61 -2.81 2.69
N LEU A 121 4.72 -2.62 1.38
CA LEU A 121 5.12 -3.68 0.48
C LEU A 121 6.56 -4.12 0.76
N PRO A 122 6.83 -5.45 0.75
CA PRO A 122 8.16 -5.96 1.01
C PRO A 122 9.12 -5.56 -0.12
N THR A 123 10.31 -5.09 0.23
CA THR A 123 11.38 -4.76 -0.72
C THR A 123 12.06 -5.99 -1.31
N LYS A 124 11.88 -7.15 -0.66
CA LYS A 124 12.45 -8.44 -1.11
C LYS A 124 11.33 -9.43 -1.36
N MET A 125 11.28 -9.92 -2.59
CA MET A 125 10.28 -10.89 -3.03
C MET A 125 10.87 -12.29 -3.05
N LEU A 126 10.33 -13.21 -2.23
CA LEU A 126 10.75 -14.60 -2.19
C LEU A 126 9.55 -15.51 -2.46
N CYS A 127 9.75 -16.58 -3.23
CA CYS A 127 8.69 -17.59 -3.43
C CYS A 127 8.34 -18.30 -2.13
N ARG A 128 9.33 -18.49 -1.23
CA ARG A 128 9.19 -18.99 0.13
C ARG A 128 10.39 -18.52 0.97
N GLU A 129 10.25 -18.50 2.28
CA GLU A 129 11.29 -18.01 3.20
C GLU A 129 12.59 -18.81 3.10
N ASP A 130 12.48 -20.14 2.95
CA ASP A 130 13.59 -21.10 2.84
C ASP A 130 14.07 -21.31 1.40
N CYS A 131 13.73 -20.40 0.46
CA CYS A 131 14.15 -20.52 -0.93
C CYS A 131 15.67 -20.66 -1.05
N LYS A 132 16.12 -21.75 -1.68
CA LYS A 132 17.54 -22.07 -1.87
C LYS A 132 18.17 -21.33 -3.04
N GLY A 133 17.34 -20.74 -3.91
CA GLY A 133 17.79 -19.99 -5.07
C GLY A 133 18.27 -20.88 -6.23
N LEU A 134 19.06 -20.28 -7.11
CA LEU A 134 19.72 -20.94 -8.24
C LEU A 134 21.15 -21.29 -7.87
N CYS A 135 21.67 -22.35 -8.47
CA CYS A 135 23.09 -22.66 -8.40
C CYS A 135 23.89 -21.60 -9.15
N ASP A 136 24.89 -21.02 -8.52
CA ASP A 136 25.79 -20.00 -9.06
C ASP A 136 26.70 -20.51 -10.20
N ILE A 137 26.82 -21.83 -10.39
CA ILE A 137 27.65 -22.45 -11.43
C ILE A 137 26.81 -22.88 -12.62
N CYS A 138 25.73 -23.65 -12.43
CA CYS A 138 24.95 -24.23 -13.52
C CYS A 138 23.54 -23.61 -13.69
N GLY A 139 23.12 -22.69 -12.78
CA GLY A 139 21.83 -22.02 -12.85
C GLY A 139 20.61 -22.91 -12.51
N CYS A 140 20.81 -24.16 -12.06
CA CYS A 140 19.69 -25.01 -11.73
C CYS A 140 18.98 -24.52 -10.46
N ASN A 141 17.65 -24.71 -10.40
CA ASN A 141 16.85 -24.36 -9.23
C ASN A 141 17.10 -25.38 -8.09
N LEU A 142 17.75 -24.90 -7.04
CA LEU A 142 18.13 -25.72 -5.88
C LEU A 142 16.92 -26.08 -4.99
N ASN A 143 15.73 -25.52 -5.25
CA ASN A 143 14.50 -25.94 -4.59
C ASN A 143 13.91 -27.21 -5.20
N GLU A 144 14.20 -27.49 -6.47
CA GLU A 144 13.65 -28.62 -7.24
C GLU A 144 14.61 -29.79 -7.30
N ARG A 145 15.91 -29.50 -7.36
CA ARG A 145 16.94 -30.55 -7.45
C ARG A 145 18.25 -30.14 -6.78
N THR A 146 18.99 -31.13 -6.33
CA THR A 146 20.38 -30.95 -5.89
C THR A 146 21.30 -30.91 -7.11
N CYS A 147 22.33 -30.05 -7.09
CA CYS A 147 23.37 -30.05 -8.11
C CYS A 147 24.70 -30.57 -7.54
N ASN A 148 25.54 -31.15 -8.40
CA ASN A 148 26.85 -31.69 -8.04
C ASN A 148 28.01 -30.74 -8.36
N CYS A 149 27.72 -29.44 -8.62
CA CYS A 149 28.73 -28.46 -9.01
C CYS A 149 29.69 -28.08 -7.90
N ARG A 150 29.25 -28.24 -6.63
CA ARG A 150 30.11 -28.07 -5.46
C ARG A 150 30.37 -29.44 -4.85
N LYS A 151 31.50 -30.03 -5.20
CA LYS A 151 32.09 -31.15 -4.47
C LYS A 151 33.31 -30.67 -3.74
#